data_ce235e8c366b32f4825191a1cae37562
#
_entry.id   ce235e8c366b32f4825191a1cae37562
#
_cell.length_a   1.000
_cell.length_b   1.000
_cell.length_c   1.000
_cell.angle_alpha   90.00
_cell.angle_beta   90.00
_cell.angle_gamma   90.00
#
_symmetry.space_group_name_H-M   'P 1'
#
loop_
_entity.id
_entity.type
_entity.pdbx_description
1 polymer ?
#
loop_
_entity_poly.entity_id
_entity_poly.type
_entity_poly.pdbx_seq_one_letter_code
_entity_poly.pdbx_strand_id
1 'polypeptide(L)'
;MTTMLRKLQEKDVSGMLEWMHDERMARNFRFDFLSMTEEKALDFINNSFNDENQHFAIVDESDNYLGTISLKNISATDNNAEYAIVLMHRHWGKGFAQKATEELLQYAFQTLHLHRVYLNVLAENLRANNFYKKCGFTFEGTFKDHLRITAWGGL
;
A
#
# COMPACT_ATOMS: atom_id res chain seq x y z
N MET A 1 -15.40 -11.84 13.64
CA MET A 1 -14.18 -11.07 13.44
C MET A 1 -14.38 -10.03 12.33
N THR A 2 -14.17 -8.77 12.64
CA THR A 2 -14.44 -7.68 11.71
C THR A 2 -13.32 -7.57 10.69
N THR A 3 -13.64 -7.53 9.39
CA THR A 3 -12.62 -7.29 8.38
C THR A 3 -12.17 -5.83 8.46
N MET A 4 -10.90 -5.59 8.15
CA MET A 4 -10.33 -4.25 8.09
C MET A 4 -10.25 -3.71 6.68
N LEU A 5 -10.51 -4.54 5.67
CA LEU A 5 -10.35 -4.16 4.27
C LEU A 5 -11.70 -4.12 3.56
N ARG A 6 -11.89 -3.09 2.78
CA ARG A 6 -13.00 -2.99 1.84
C ARG A 6 -12.54 -2.23 0.60
N LYS A 7 -13.35 -2.26 -0.44
CA LYS A 7 -13.04 -1.47 -1.63
C LYS A 7 -13.04 0.02 -1.28
N LEU A 8 -12.20 0.77 -1.97
CA LEU A 8 -12.16 2.24 -1.82
C LEU A 8 -13.50 2.83 -2.25
N GLN A 9 -13.94 3.85 -1.53
CA GLN A 9 -15.18 4.56 -1.78
C GLN A 9 -14.92 6.06 -1.88
N GLU A 10 -15.85 6.76 -2.50
CA GLU A 10 -15.74 8.21 -2.68
C GLU A 10 -15.49 8.95 -1.36
N LYS A 11 -16.09 8.49 -0.28
CA LYS A 11 -15.89 9.09 1.05
C LYS A 11 -14.46 9.00 1.57
N ASP A 12 -13.62 8.16 0.96
CA ASP A 12 -12.23 7.98 1.39
C ASP A 12 -11.30 9.07 0.83
N VAL A 13 -11.77 9.87 -0.13
CA VAL A 13 -10.95 10.90 -0.78
C VAL A 13 -10.29 11.83 0.24
N SER A 14 -11.05 12.27 1.23
CA SER A 14 -10.52 13.19 2.25
C SER A 14 -9.32 12.60 2.98
N GLY A 15 -9.42 11.35 3.41
CA GLY A 15 -8.31 10.67 4.09
C GLY A 15 -7.14 10.40 3.17
N MET A 16 -7.42 10.05 1.92
CA MET A 16 -6.36 9.84 0.92
C MET A 16 -5.58 11.14 0.69
N LEU A 17 -6.27 12.25 0.50
CA LEU A 17 -5.60 13.53 0.29
C LEU A 17 -4.83 13.97 1.54
N GLU A 18 -5.29 13.61 2.72
CA GLU A 18 -4.57 13.95 3.95
C GLU A 18 -3.13 13.41 3.92
N TRP A 19 -2.94 12.12 3.61
CA TRP A 19 -1.57 11.58 3.56
C TRP A 19 -0.84 11.97 2.29
N MET A 20 -1.55 12.12 1.17
CA MET A 20 -0.93 12.50 -0.10
C MET A 20 -0.34 13.91 -0.05
N HIS A 21 -0.98 14.81 0.69
CA HIS A 21 -0.51 16.18 0.86
C HIS A 21 0.38 16.36 2.09
N ASP A 22 0.62 15.30 2.84
CA ASP A 22 1.56 15.32 3.96
C ASP A 22 2.96 15.06 3.41
N GLU A 23 3.81 16.07 3.48
CA GLU A 23 5.16 15.99 2.94
C GLU A 23 5.98 14.83 3.53
N ARG A 24 5.77 14.52 4.81
CA ARG A 24 6.47 13.40 5.47
C ARG A 24 6.11 12.07 4.83
N MET A 25 4.87 11.93 4.37
CA MET A 25 4.39 10.71 3.72
C MET A 25 4.77 10.70 2.25
N ALA A 26 4.48 11.80 1.56
CA ALA A 26 4.60 11.90 0.12
C ALA A 26 6.04 11.71 -0.38
N ARG A 27 7.02 12.14 0.40
CA ARG A 27 8.43 12.06 -0.02
C ARG A 27 8.96 10.62 -0.11
N ASN A 28 8.24 9.66 0.45
CA ASN A 28 8.64 8.26 0.38
C ASN A 28 8.21 7.60 -0.93
N PHE A 29 7.50 8.33 -1.78
CA PHE A 29 6.98 7.81 -3.04
C PHE A 29 7.59 8.53 -4.23
N ARG A 30 7.75 7.80 -5.34
CA ARG A 30 8.23 8.39 -6.60
C ARG A 30 7.16 9.23 -7.28
N PHE A 31 5.90 8.91 -7.04
CA PHE A 31 4.79 9.66 -7.60
C PHE A 31 4.61 10.98 -6.84
N ASP A 32 4.28 12.03 -7.57
CA ASP A 32 4.07 13.36 -6.98
C ASP A 32 2.67 13.46 -6.37
N PHE A 33 2.53 12.91 -5.17
CA PHE A 33 1.25 12.96 -4.45
C PHE A 33 0.89 14.34 -3.96
N LEU A 34 1.87 15.23 -3.78
CA LEU A 34 1.59 16.60 -3.35
C LEU A 34 0.76 17.37 -4.38
N SER A 35 0.83 16.97 -5.65
CA SER A 35 0.04 17.56 -6.73
C SER A 35 -1.33 16.90 -6.91
N MET A 36 -1.67 15.93 -6.08
CA MET A 36 -2.93 15.20 -6.20
C MET A 36 -4.12 16.11 -5.95
N THR A 37 -5.14 15.99 -6.79
CA THR A 37 -6.39 16.74 -6.65
C THR A 37 -7.52 15.79 -6.27
N GLU A 38 -8.62 16.37 -5.78
CA GLU A 38 -9.81 15.58 -5.46
C GLU A 38 -10.32 14.83 -6.68
N GLU A 39 -10.35 15.49 -7.85
CA GLU A 39 -10.80 14.86 -9.09
C GLU A 39 -9.94 13.66 -9.47
N LYS A 40 -8.62 13.80 -9.39
CA LYS A 40 -7.70 12.71 -9.70
C LYS A 40 -7.83 11.57 -8.68
N ALA A 41 -8.06 11.89 -7.42
CA ALA A 41 -8.26 10.87 -6.39
C ALA A 41 -9.56 10.09 -6.64
N LEU A 42 -10.62 10.76 -7.06
CA LEU A 42 -11.88 10.10 -7.44
C LEU A 42 -11.68 9.19 -8.65
N ASP A 43 -10.94 9.64 -9.66
CA ASP A 43 -10.61 8.82 -10.82
C ASP A 43 -9.85 7.56 -10.41
N PHE A 44 -8.89 7.71 -9.50
CA PHE A 44 -8.15 6.57 -8.97
C PHE A 44 -9.09 5.57 -8.29
N ILE A 45 -10.01 6.05 -7.46
CA ILE A 45 -10.96 5.19 -6.77
C ILE A 45 -11.84 4.44 -7.76
N ASN A 46 -12.33 5.12 -8.79
CA ASN A 46 -13.20 4.52 -9.78
C ASN A 46 -12.50 3.43 -10.60
N ASN A 47 -11.18 3.45 -10.69
CA ASN A 47 -10.38 2.48 -11.43
C ASN A 47 -9.55 1.57 -10.51
N SER A 48 -9.86 1.55 -9.21
CA SER A 48 -8.98 0.93 -8.22
C SER A 48 -9.16 -0.58 -8.05
N PHE A 49 -10.12 -1.19 -8.73
CA PHE A 49 -10.36 -2.62 -8.53
C PHE A 49 -10.66 -3.29 -9.87
N ASN A 50 -9.68 -4.03 -10.38
CA ASN A 50 -9.78 -4.77 -11.63
C ASN A 50 -8.89 -6.01 -11.57
N ASP A 51 -8.75 -6.73 -12.68
CA ASP A 51 -7.96 -7.95 -12.70
C ASP A 51 -6.47 -7.77 -12.48
N GLU A 52 -5.95 -6.56 -12.74
CA GLU A 52 -4.52 -6.28 -12.63
C GLU A 52 -4.15 -5.58 -11.31
N ASN A 53 -5.06 -4.79 -10.77
CA ASN A 53 -4.78 -4.00 -9.57
C ASN A 53 -6.01 -3.99 -8.67
N GLN A 54 -5.77 -4.25 -7.39
CA GLN A 54 -6.82 -4.21 -6.38
C GLN A 54 -6.33 -3.38 -5.20
N HIS A 55 -6.93 -2.22 -5.03
CA HIS A 55 -6.61 -1.30 -3.94
C HIS A 55 -7.75 -1.29 -2.94
N PHE A 56 -7.42 -1.50 -1.68
CA PHE A 56 -8.41 -1.57 -0.60
C PHE A 56 -8.20 -0.43 0.39
N ALA A 57 -9.30 0.05 0.96
CA ALA A 57 -9.22 0.91 2.13
C ALA A 57 -8.98 0.05 3.37
N ILE A 58 -8.08 0.50 4.22
CA ILE A 58 -7.93 -0.04 5.57
C ILE A 58 -8.86 0.79 6.45
N VAL A 59 -9.76 0.14 7.17
CA VAL A 59 -10.76 0.84 7.98
C VAL A 59 -10.80 0.31 9.40
N ASP A 60 -11.25 1.18 10.32
CA ASP A 60 -11.50 0.76 11.70
C ASP A 60 -12.94 0.24 11.85
N GLU A 61 -13.34 -0.08 13.08
CA GLU A 61 -14.68 -0.63 13.35
C GLU A 61 -15.81 0.33 12.99
N SER A 62 -15.52 1.64 12.96
CA SER A 62 -16.50 2.67 12.59
C SER A 62 -16.45 3.02 11.11
N ASP A 63 -15.73 2.21 10.31
CA ASP A 63 -15.57 2.42 8.86
C ASP A 63 -14.83 3.71 8.50
N ASN A 64 -13.98 4.20 9.41
CA ASN A 64 -13.11 5.34 9.10
C ASN A 64 -11.90 4.88 8.31
N TYR A 65 -11.56 5.62 7.25
CA TYR A 65 -10.40 5.34 6.43
C TYR A 65 -9.11 5.58 7.22
N LEU A 66 -8.24 4.58 7.26
CA LEU A 66 -6.93 4.66 7.94
C LEU A 66 -5.77 4.67 6.95
N GLY A 67 -5.97 4.12 5.78
CA GLY A 67 -4.93 4.00 4.77
C GLY A 67 -5.38 3.16 3.59
N THR A 68 -4.45 2.88 2.68
CA THR A 68 -4.69 2.06 1.49
C THR A 68 -3.70 0.91 1.46
N ILE A 69 -4.18 -0.27 1.11
CA ILE A 69 -3.33 -1.44 0.92
C ILE A 69 -3.68 -2.09 -0.40
N SER A 70 -2.68 -2.61 -1.11
CA SER A 70 -2.87 -2.95 -2.51
C SER A 70 -2.17 -4.23 -2.92
N LEU A 71 -2.78 -4.90 -3.89
CA LEU A 71 -2.12 -5.88 -4.75
C LEU A 71 -2.08 -5.28 -6.14
N LYS A 72 -0.89 -5.07 -6.68
CA LYS A 72 -0.68 -4.43 -7.98
C LYS A 72 -0.01 -5.40 -8.93
N ASN A 73 -0.16 -5.13 -10.22
CA ASN A 73 0.51 -5.92 -11.25
C ASN A 73 0.22 -7.42 -11.08
N ILE A 74 -1.05 -7.73 -10.81
CA ILE A 74 -1.47 -9.12 -10.63
C ILE A 74 -1.28 -9.84 -11.95
N SER A 75 -0.47 -10.90 -11.94
CA SER A 75 -0.17 -11.69 -13.13
C SER A 75 -0.81 -13.07 -13.02
N ALA A 76 -1.77 -13.35 -13.90
CA ALA A 76 -2.39 -14.67 -13.98
C ALA A 76 -1.40 -15.70 -14.54
N THR A 77 -0.47 -15.26 -15.39
CA THR A 77 0.54 -16.13 -15.98
C THR A 77 1.56 -16.57 -14.98
N ASP A 78 2.10 -15.62 -14.21
CA ASP A 78 3.16 -15.89 -13.22
C ASP A 78 2.60 -16.17 -11.83
N ASN A 79 1.32 -15.96 -11.67
CA ASN A 79 0.59 -16.19 -10.43
C ASN A 79 1.20 -15.43 -9.23
N ASN A 80 1.49 -14.16 -9.45
CA ASN A 80 2.07 -13.29 -8.44
C ASN A 80 1.46 -11.89 -8.47
N ALA A 81 1.77 -11.10 -7.46
CA ALA A 81 1.35 -9.70 -7.37
C ALA A 81 2.31 -8.93 -6.49
N GLU A 82 2.34 -7.63 -6.70
CA GLU A 82 3.13 -6.70 -5.89
C GLU A 82 2.27 -6.10 -4.77
N TYR A 83 2.79 -6.18 -3.55
CA TYR A 83 2.14 -5.63 -2.36
C TYR A 83 2.59 -4.18 -2.15
N ALA A 84 1.65 -3.36 -1.70
CA ALA A 84 1.96 -2.00 -1.28
C ALA A 84 1.02 -1.59 -0.14
N ILE A 85 1.49 -0.74 0.76
CA ILE A 85 0.69 -0.21 1.85
C ILE A 85 1.07 1.23 2.13
N VAL A 86 0.07 2.03 2.47
CA VAL A 86 0.27 3.33 3.09
C VAL A 86 -0.76 3.49 4.20
N LEU A 87 -0.28 3.76 5.41
CA LEU A 87 -1.12 4.02 6.57
C LEU A 87 -0.90 5.47 7.00
N MET A 88 -1.98 6.21 7.24
CA MET A 88 -1.88 7.60 7.69
C MET A 88 -1.02 7.66 8.96
N HIS A 89 -0.10 8.64 9.01
CA HIS A 89 0.89 8.73 10.07
C HIS A 89 0.28 8.66 11.48
N ARG A 90 -0.85 9.32 11.69
CA ARG A 90 -1.52 9.36 12.99
C ARG A 90 -2.05 8.00 13.47
N HIS A 91 -2.06 7.01 12.59
CA HIS A 91 -2.50 5.66 12.93
C HIS A 91 -1.34 4.67 13.09
N TRP A 92 -0.10 5.14 12.97
CA TRP A 92 1.07 4.29 13.15
C TRP A 92 1.20 3.81 14.60
N GLY A 93 1.80 2.64 14.77
CA GLY A 93 2.13 2.13 16.10
C GLY A 93 0.96 1.49 16.85
N LYS A 94 -0.16 1.27 16.17
CA LYS A 94 -1.37 0.69 16.79
C LYS A 94 -1.69 -0.71 16.29
N GLY A 95 -0.84 -1.29 15.46
CA GLY A 95 -1.04 -2.65 14.94
C GLY A 95 -1.95 -2.75 13.73
N PHE A 96 -2.49 -1.65 13.22
CA PHE A 96 -3.39 -1.69 12.06
C PHE A 96 -2.71 -2.22 10.81
N ALA A 97 -1.48 -1.77 10.55
CA ALA A 97 -0.74 -2.18 9.34
C ALA A 97 -0.50 -3.69 9.32
N GLN A 98 -0.12 -4.27 10.45
CA GLN A 98 0.14 -5.71 10.53
C GLN A 98 -1.14 -6.51 10.31
N LYS A 99 -2.23 -6.13 10.94
CA LYS A 99 -3.51 -6.82 10.77
C LYS A 99 -4.02 -6.71 9.34
N ALA A 100 -3.92 -5.53 8.75
CA ALA A 100 -4.34 -5.33 7.36
C ALA A 100 -3.50 -6.16 6.40
N THR A 101 -2.18 -6.22 6.64
CA THR A 101 -1.28 -7.02 5.82
C THR A 101 -1.62 -8.51 5.91
N GLU A 102 -1.86 -9.01 7.11
CA GLU A 102 -2.25 -10.41 7.30
C GLU A 102 -3.54 -10.74 6.55
N GLU A 103 -4.53 -9.86 6.63
CA GLU A 103 -5.81 -10.05 5.93
C GLU A 103 -5.61 -10.04 4.41
N LEU A 104 -4.81 -9.12 3.89
CA LEU A 104 -4.54 -9.04 2.46
C LEU A 104 -3.80 -10.28 1.95
N LEU A 105 -2.80 -10.75 2.69
CA LEU A 105 -2.04 -11.95 2.30
C LEU A 105 -2.93 -13.18 2.31
N GLN A 106 -3.82 -13.30 3.29
CA GLN A 106 -4.77 -14.38 3.34
C GLN A 106 -5.68 -14.36 2.11
N TYR A 107 -6.18 -13.18 1.74
CA TYR A 107 -6.99 -13.00 0.53
C TYR A 107 -6.19 -13.39 -0.72
N ALA A 108 -4.94 -12.93 -0.82
CA ALA A 108 -4.10 -13.19 -1.97
C ALA A 108 -3.87 -14.70 -2.18
N PHE A 109 -3.54 -15.42 -1.11
CA PHE A 109 -3.21 -16.84 -1.22
C PHE A 109 -4.44 -17.75 -1.21
N GLN A 110 -5.46 -17.43 -0.44
CA GLN A 110 -6.62 -18.30 -0.29
C GLN A 110 -7.75 -18.01 -1.28
N THR A 111 -7.95 -16.74 -1.64
CA THR A 111 -9.03 -16.35 -2.56
C THR A 111 -8.55 -16.20 -3.98
N LEU A 112 -7.44 -15.50 -4.18
CA LEU A 112 -6.87 -15.32 -5.52
C LEU A 112 -5.96 -16.47 -5.94
N HIS A 113 -5.58 -17.34 -5.00
CA HIS A 113 -4.70 -18.49 -5.24
C HIS A 113 -3.36 -18.10 -5.84
N LEU A 114 -2.82 -16.95 -5.42
CA LEU A 114 -1.50 -16.53 -5.86
C LEU A 114 -0.43 -17.42 -5.26
N HIS A 115 0.65 -17.62 -6.02
CA HIS A 115 1.81 -18.36 -5.55
C HIS A 115 2.80 -17.46 -4.81
N ARG A 116 2.88 -16.20 -5.21
CA ARG A 116 3.90 -15.28 -4.69
C ARG A 116 3.33 -13.85 -4.56
N VAL A 117 3.65 -13.21 -3.45
CA VAL A 117 3.40 -11.79 -3.24
C VAL A 117 4.74 -11.15 -2.88
N TYR A 118 5.14 -10.11 -3.60
CA TYR A 118 6.44 -9.46 -3.42
C TYR A 118 6.27 -7.97 -3.20
N LEU A 119 7.31 -7.34 -2.69
CA LEU A 119 7.35 -5.88 -2.56
C LEU A 119 8.77 -5.38 -2.75
N ASN A 120 8.86 -4.10 -3.06
CA ASN A 120 10.11 -3.39 -3.14
C ASN A 120 10.12 -2.29 -2.07
N VAL A 121 11.24 -2.14 -1.40
CA VAL A 121 11.40 -1.13 -0.37
C VAL A 121 12.83 -0.63 -0.40
N LEU A 122 13.03 0.66 -0.08
CA LEU A 122 14.37 1.21 0.00
C LEU A 122 15.17 0.50 1.10
N ALA A 123 16.40 0.09 0.78
CA ALA A 123 17.25 -0.61 1.74
C ALA A 123 17.50 0.22 3.01
N GLU A 124 17.53 1.53 2.86
CA GLU A 124 17.76 2.46 3.96
C GLU A 124 16.56 2.64 4.89
N ASN A 125 15.38 2.24 4.44
CA ASN A 125 14.17 2.35 5.25
C ASN A 125 14.10 1.18 6.22
N LEU A 126 14.86 1.28 7.31
CA LEU A 126 14.98 0.20 8.29
C LEU A 126 13.65 -0.14 8.96
N ARG A 127 12.83 0.88 9.21
CA ARG A 127 11.53 0.67 9.83
C ARG A 127 10.63 -0.20 8.96
N ALA A 128 10.53 0.12 7.68
CA ALA A 128 9.71 -0.66 6.74
C ALA A 128 10.27 -2.07 6.57
N ASN A 129 11.58 -2.21 6.42
CA ASN A 129 12.21 -3.51 6.28
C ASN A 129 11.91 -4.40 7.48
N ASN A 130 12.03 -3.87 8.69
CA ASN A 130 11.74 -4.62 9.91
C ASN A 130 10.27 -5.01 9.99
N PHE A 131 9.38 -4.11 9.60
CA PHE A 131 7.94 -4.36 9.57
C PHE A 131 7.61 -5.52 8.63
N TYR A 132 8.16 -5.50 7.41
CA TYR A 132 7.86 -6.54 6.43
C TYR A 132 8.41 -7.91 6.86
N LYS A 133 9.58 -7.93 7.47
CA LYS A 133 10.09 -9.18 8.05
C LYS A 133 9.16 -9.72 9.13
N LYS A 134 8.64 -8.85 9.96
CA LYS A 134 7.70 -9.22 11.02
C LYS A 134 6.40 -9.78 10.44
N CYS A 135 5.98 -9.30 9.27
CA CYS A 135 4.80 -9.82 8.58
C CYS A 135 5.06 -11.12 7.82
N GLY A 136 6.29 -11.62 7.82
CA GLY A 136 6.63 -12.88 7.19
C GLY A 136 7.27 -12.79 5.81
N PHE A 137 7.58 -11.58 5.33
CA PHE A 137 8.29 -11.43 4.07
C PHE A 137 9.76 -11.82 4.22
N THR A 138 10.28 -12.48 3.21
CA THR A 138 11.68 -12.90 3.16
C THR A 138 12.46 -11.98 2.23
N PHE A 139 13.60 -11.51 2.69
CA PHE A 139 14.51 -10.70 1.88
C PHE A 139 15.11 -11.57 0.76
N GLU A 140 15.04 -11.08 -0.48
CA GLU A 140 15.55 -11.83 -1.64
C GLU A 140 16.76 -11.18 -2.31
N GLY A 141 16.94 -9.89 -2.16
CA GLY A 141 18.08 -9.22 -2.77
C GLY A 141 17.91 -7.71 -2.83
N THR A 142 19.00 -7.03 -3.18
CA THR A 142 19.02 -5.59 -3.31
C THR A 142 19.33 -5.20 -4.76
N PHE A 143 18.49 -4.34 -5.34
CA PHE A 143 18.77 -3.75 -6.66
C PHE A 143 19.65 -2.53 -6.45
N LYS A 144 20.89 -2.60 -6.91
CA LYS A 144 21.79 -1.45 -6.84
C LYS A 144 21.42 -0.47 -7.93
N ASP A 145 21.30 0.80 -7.57
CA ASP A 145 21.04 1.88 -8.51
C ASP A 145 19.79 1.66 -9.38
N HIS A 146 18.88 0.79 -8.91
CA HIS A 146 17.68 0.45 -9.65
C HIS A 146 16.69 1.62 -9.71
N LEU A 147 16.57 2.39 -8.63
CA LEU A 147 15.68 3.53 -8.55
C LEU A 147 16.45 4.82 -8.43
N ARG A 148 16.05 5.80 -9.23
CA ARG A 148 16.58 7.15 -9.13
C ARG A 148 15.54 8.04 -8.49
N ILE A 149 15.83 8.53 -7.30
CA ILE A 149 14.94 9.43 -6.57
C ILE A 149 15.51 10.83 -6.66
N THR A 150 14.99 11.63 -7.59
CA THR A 150 15.56 12.94 -7.90
C THR A 150 15.06 14.05 -6.98
N ALA A 151 13.84 13.97 -6.53
CA ALA A 151 13.22 15.02 -5.71
C ALA A 151 13.90 15.20 -4.35
N TRP A 152 14.56 14.18 -3.87
CA TRP A 152 15.10 14.14 -2.50
C TRP A 152 16.60 13.94 -2.45
N GLY A 153 17.24 14.00 -3.59
CA GLY A 153 18.69 13.92 -3.59
C GLY A 153 19.23 12.69 -2.93
N GLY A 154 18.66 11.55 -3.22
CA GLY A 154 19.20 10.31 -2.69
C GLY A 154 18.70 9.93 -1.33
N LEU A 155 17.50 10.06 -1.17
CA LEU A 155 16.83 9.51 -0.05
C LEU A 155 17.41 8.17 0.40
#